data_049537c677d241976a194f27c1b26f8d
#
_entry.id   049537c677d241976a194f27c1b26f8d
#
_cell.length_a   1.000
_cell.length_b   1.000
_cell.length_c   1.000
_cell.angle_alpha   90.00
_cell.angle_beta   90.00
_cell.angle_gamma   90.00
#
_symmetry.space_group_name_H-M   'P 1'
#
loop_
_entity.id
_entity.type
_entity.pdbx_description
1 polymer ?
#
loop_
_entity_poly.entity_id
_entity_poly.type
_entity_poly.pdbx_seq_one_letter_code
_entity_poly.pdbx_strand_id
1 'polypeptide(L)'
;RMADVNGFRQEFPAEYVNTVKNMIEFYANICFPDYSNPCFSDAKLGDRPAEIRNYQEWLKLFPDCDWIRYYATEGREGSPLPNLSHGALTSGFFTFRNGWKQDATVMVVKAGPKGEWHCQPDNGTFELWFNGRNLFPDSGSYVYAGDDEVMKLRNWFRRTSSHNTLTLDEKNLQTTQSVTKLWNPEGNEQILVTENPHYEGLKHRRSVFFVDQSYFVIVDEAVGDAKGTVNLNYHLCEGTVNVDDKSHILTTAYDGSSNMKLQCFAEKKASMREKEGWRSTAYRVRVPRTSVSFDVDKKDSEAVRYITIIYPSKNAASFPAFKAKFLNKKFDENGVKIEISVDGKKRQLEYKL
;
A
#
# COMPACT_ATOMS: atom_id res chain seq x y z
N ARG A 1 -17.69 -17.57 19.67
CA ARG A 1 -17.09 -18.37 20.75
C ARG A 1 -17.99 -18.43 21.98
N MET A 2 -18.38 -17.28 22.58
CA MET A 2 -19.25 -17.30 23.77
C MET A 2 -20.56 -18.01 23.50
N ALA A 3 -21.18 -17.79 22.34
CA ALA A 3 -22.39 -18.50 21.94
C ALA A 3 -22.17 -20.02 21.81
N ASP A 4 -21.05 -20.46 21.23
CA ASP A 4 -20.74 -21.90 21.10
C ASP A 4 -20.55 -22.56 22.47
N VAL A 5 -19.76 -21.93 23.36
CA VAL A 5 -19.47 -22.45 24.71
C VAL A 5 -20.74 -22.57 25.54
N ASN A 6 -21.72 -21.67 25.33
CA ASN A 6 -22.98 -21.65 26.07
C ASN A 6 -24.13 -22.35 25.32
N GLY A 7 -23.88 -22.97 24.17
CA GLY A 7 -24.88 -23.69 23.39
C GLY A 7 -25.91 -22.82 22.66
N PHE A 8 -25.60 -21.53 22.43
CA PHE A 8 -26.52 -20.57 21.80
C PHE A 8 -26.21 -20.31 20.33
N ARG A 9 -25.28 -21.03 19.72
CA ARG A 9 -24.88 -20.78 18.32
C ARG A 9 -26.07 -20.84 17.35
N GLN A 10 -26.95 -21.78 17.53
CA GLN A 10 -28.15 -21.96 16.71
C GLN A 10 -29.15 -20.78 16.77
N GLU A 11 -29.03 -19.90 17.76
CA GLU A 11 -29.87 -18.71 17.89
C GLU A 11 -29.39 -17.57 16.99
N PHE A 12 -28.17 -17.65 16.46
CA PHE A 12 -27.63 -16.67 15.54
C PHE A 12 -28.03 -17.00 14.10
N PRO A 13 -28.56 -16.03 13.33
CA PRO A 13 -28.85 -16.21 11.91
C PRO A 13 -27.61 -16.66 11.13
N ALA A 14 -27.79 -17.48 10.11
CA ALA A 14 -26.69 -17.93 9.23
C ALA A 14 -25.95 -16.74 8.60
N GLU A 15 -26.64 -15.65 8.27
CA GLU A 15 -26.06 -14.41 7.76
C GLU A 15 -25.06 -13.79 8.75
N TYR A 16 -25.38 -13.77 10.04
CA TYR A 16 -24.44 -13.30 11.07
C TYR A 16 -23.16 -14.14 11.09
N VAL A 17 -23.31 -15.47 11.08
CA VAL A 17 -22.17 -16.40 11.08
C VAL A 17 -21.32 -16.21 9.84
N ASN A 18 -21.95 -16.03 8.67
CA ASN A 18 -21.25 -15.73 7.42
C ASN A 18 -20.52 -14.38 7.47
N THR A 19 -21.13 -13.35 8.06
CA THR A 19 -20.48 -12.04 8.24
C THR A 19 -19.20 -12.18 9.07
N VAL A 20 -19.23 -12.94 10.17
CA VAL A 20 -18.03 -13.23 10.97
C VAL A 20 -16.95 -13.92 10.13
N LYS A 21 -17.33 -14.92 9.31
CA LYS A 21 -16.39 -15.60 8.40
C LYS A 21 -15.78 -14.63 7.39
N ASN A 22 -16.59 -13.75 6.78
CA ASN A 22 -16.14 -12.74 5.83
C ASN A 22 -15.18 -11.72 6.46
N MET A 23 -15.38 -11.36 7.74
CA MET A 23 -14.44 -10.50 8.47
C MET A 23 -13.06 -11.17 8.63
N ILE A 24 -13.02 -12.47 8.92
CA ILE A 24 -11.79 -13.25 9.02
C ILE A 24 -11.13 -13.35 7.63
N GLU A 25 -11.93 -13.58 6.59
CA GLU A 25 -11.45 -13.65 5.21
C GLU A 25 -10.84 -12.31 4.74
N PHE A 26 -11.51 -11.19 5.05
CA PHE A 26 -10.97 -9.86 4.80
C PHE A 26 -9.58 -9.69 5.44
N TYR A 27 -9.46 -10.07 6.73
CA TYR A 27 -8.18 -9.98 7.44
C TYR A 27 -7.10 -10.86 6.78
N ALA A 28 -7.42 -12.11 6.43
CA ALA A 28 -6.50 -13.00 5.73
C ALA A 28 -6.03 -12.44 4.37
N ASN A 29 -6.91 -11.74 3.65
CA ASN A 29 -6.58 -11.13 2.36
C ASN A 29 -5.60 -9.97 2.46
N ILE A 30 -5.64 -9.18 3.53
CA ILE A 30 -4.74 -8.01 3.70
C ILE A 30 -3.45 -8.33 4.45
N CYS A 31 -3.36 -9.47 5.15
CA CYS A 31 -2.15 -9.85 5.88
C CYS A 31 -1.01 -10.29 4.97
N PHE A 32 0.22 -10.05 5.44
CA PHE A 32 1.43 -10.51 4.79
C PHE A 32 1.73 -11.98 5.12
N PRO A 33 2.62 -12.65 4.37
CA PRO A 33 2.93 -14.07 4.56
C PRO A 33 3.52 -14.44 5.93
N ASP A 34 4.04 -13.47 6.68
CA ASP A 34 4.54 -13.66 8.05
C ASP A 34 3.46 -13.48 9.11
N TYR A 35 2.19 -13.33 8.71
CA TYR A 35 1.03 -13.03 9.55
C TYR A 35 0.96 -11.60 10.08
N SER A 36 1.90 -10.73 9.73
CA SER A 36 1.77 -9.31 10.03
C SER A 36 0.70 -8.67 9.13
N ASN A 37 0.12 -7.57 9.61
CA ASN A 37 -0.86 -6.78 8.88
C ASN A 37 -0.26 -5.43 8.47
N PRO A 38 -0.82 -4.75 7.46
CA PRO A 38 -0.52 -3.35 7.20
C PRO A 38 -0.82 -2.48 8.44
N CYS A 39 0.06 -1.53 8.71
CA CYS A 39 -0.07 -0.62 9.86
C CYS A 39 -0.78 0.68 9.49
N PHE A 40 -1.68 0.66 8.52
CA PHE A 40 -2.48 1.83 8.14
C PHE A 40 -3.31 2.36 9.29
N SER A 41 -3.41 3.70 9.35
CA SER A 41 -4.17 4.37 10.40
C SER A 41 -3.59 4.04 11.79
N ASP A 42 -4.41 3.70 12.77
CA ASP A 42 -3.97 3.33 14.12
C ASP A 42 -3.78 1.81 14.29
N ALA A 43 -3.64 1.06 13.21
CA ALA A 43 -3.37 -0.37 13.31
C ALA A 43 -2.03 -0.65 13.99
N LYS A 44 -1.99 -1.71 14.79
CA LYS A 44 -0.77 -2.23 15.39
C LYS A 44 -0.23 -3.36 14.53
N LEU A 45 1.07 -3.51 14.51
CA LEU A 45 1.71 -4.64 13.86
C LEU A 45 1.26 -5.95 14.54
N GLY A 46 0.76 -6.88 13.73
CA GLY A 46 0.35 -8.21 14.19
C GLY A 46 1.55 -9.01 14.71
N ASP A 47 1.30 -9.82 15.74
CA ASP A 47 2.27 -10.75 16.30
C ASP A 47 1.97 -12.17 15.77
N ARG A 48 2.88 -12.73 14.99
CA ARG A 48 2.68 -14.03 14.35
C ARG A 48 2.17 -15.13 15.28
N PRO A 49 2.74 -15.37 16.49
CA PRO A 49 2.21 -16.35 17.41
C PRO A 49 0.77 -16.08 17.85
N ALA A 50 0.43 -14.81 18.06
CA ALA A 50 -0.94 -14.42 18.42
C ALA A 50 -1.92 -14.66 17.26
N GLU A 51 -1.52 -14.33 16.03
CA GLU A 51 -2.35 -14.53 14.85
C GLU A 51 -2.58 -16.01 14.55
N ILE A 52 -1.57 -16.85 14.68
CA ILE A 52 -1.74 -18.31 14.56
C ILE A 52 -2.75 -18.83 15.57
N ARG A 53 -2.68 -18.37 16.85
CA ARG A 53 -3.68 -18.73 17.87
C ARG A 53 -5.09 -18.25 17.49
N ASN A 54 -5.22 -17.07 16.90
CA ASN A 54 -6.49 -16.56 16.41
C ASN A 54 -7.07 -17.50 15.34
N TYR A 55 -6.29 -17.89 14.34
CA TYR A 55 -6.73 -18.86 13.32
C TYR A 55 -7.08 -20.22 13.89
N GLN A 56 -6.36 -20.72 14.89
CA GLN A 56 -6.69 -21.96 15.60
C GLN A 56 -8.04 -21.86 16.34
N GLU A 57 -8.35 -20.73 16.97
CA GLU A 57 -9.64 -20.49 17.58
C GLU A 57 -10.77 -20.34 16.55
N TRP A 58 -10.51 -19.69 15.41
CA TRP A 58 -11.47 -19.57 14.32
C TRP A 58 -11.72 -20.92 13.63
N LEU A 59 -10.72 -21.79 13.55
CA LEU A 59 -10.89 -23.14 13.02
C LEU A 59 -11.86 -23.98 13.87
N LYS A 60 -11.92 -23.76 15.20
CA LYS A 60 -12.92 -24.41 16.07
C LYS A 60 -14.34 -23.94 15.74
N LEU A 61 -14.50 -22.69 15.28
CA LEU A 61 -15.81 -22.15 14.88
C LEU A 61 -16.21 -22.58 13.45
N PHE A 62 -15.23 -22.79 12.57
CA PHE A 62 -15.40 -23.15 11.17
C PHE A 62 -14.54 -24.37 10.81
N PRO A 63 -14.83 -25.57 11.38
CA PRO A 63 -13.96 -26.75 11.27
C PRO A 63 -13.78 -27.24 9.83
N ASP A 64 -14.74 -26.99 8.95
CA ASP A 64 -14.71 -27.41 7.55
C ASP A 64 -14.11 -26.32 6.61
N CYS A 65 -13.59 -25.23 7.16
CA CYS A 65 -13.04 -24.14 6.38
C CYS A 65 -11.57 -24.39 6.07
N ASP A 66 -11.28 -24.78 4.82
CA ASP A 66 -9.97 -25.21 4.37
C ASP A 66 -8.90 -24.11 4.47
N TRP A 67 -9.23 -22.87 4.09
CA TRP A 67 -8.28 -21.78 4.19
C TRP A 67 -8.01 -21.33 5.64
N ILE A 68 -8.99 -21.42 6.57
CA ILE A 68 -8.73 -21.16 7.99
C ILE A 68 -7.76 -22.24 8.54
N ARG A 69 -7.94 -23.49 8.14
CA ARG A 69 -7.04 -24.59 8.48
C ARG A 69 -5.62 -24.33 7.97
N TYR A 70 -5.49 -23.84 6.73
CA TYR A 70 -4.19 -23.48 6.17
C TYR A 70 -3.42 -22.49 7.06
N TYR A 71 -4.06 -21.39 7.46
CA TYR A 71 -3.42 -20.40 8.34
C TYR A 71 -3.22 -20.92 9.77
N ALA A 72 -4.18 -21.66 10.32
CA ALA A 72 -4.07 -22.26 11.66
C ALA A 72 -2.93 -23.25 11.80
N THR A 73 -2.52 -23.87 10.70
CA THR A 73 -1.47 -24.91 10.64
C THR A 73 -0.21 -24.42 9.94
N GLU A 74 -0.10 -23.12 9.65
CA GLU A 74 1.05 -22.53 8.93
C GLU A 74 1.31 -23.19 7.57
N GLY A 75 0.25 -23.54 6.85
CA GLY A 75 0.29 -24.15 5.53
C GLY A 75 0.60 -25.65 5.51
N ARG A 76 0.60 -26.32 6.67
CA ARG A 76 0.81 -27.79 6.74
C ARG A 76 -0.42 -28.58 6.29
N GLU A 77 -1.61 -28.03 6.53
CA GLU A 77 -2.89 -28.63 6.15
C GLU A 77 -3.78 -27.58 5.50
N GLY A 78 -4.71 -28.03 4.66
CA GLY A 78 -5.63 -27.15 3.95
C GLY A 78 -4.99 -26.45 2.74
N SER A 79 -5.71 -25.50 2.18
CA SER A 79 -5.29 -24.68 1.05
C SER A 79 -5.51 -23.21 1.35
N PRO A 80 -4.67 -22.29 0.86
CA PRO A 80 -4.89 -20.86 1.06
C PRO A 80 -6.17 -20.39 0.35
N LEU A 81 -6.52 -19.12 0.54
CA LEU A 81 -7.61 -18.49 -0.22
C LEU A 81 -7.38 -18.66 -1.72
N PRO A 82 -8.44 -18.90 -2.52
CA PRO A 82 -8.31 -19.26 -3.94
C PRO A 82 -7.82 -18.10 -4.80
N ASN A 83 -8.18 -16.87 -4.45
CA ASN A 83 -7.84 -15.68 -5.23
C ASN A 83 -6.58 -15.02 -4.65
N LEU A 84 -5.55 -14.88 -5.47
CA LEU A 84 -4.31 -14.22 -5.07
C LEU A 84 -4.53 -12.74 -4.81
N SER A 85 -5.10 -12.02 -5.76
CA SER A 85 -5.41 -10.59 -5.61
C SER A 85 -6.87 -10.41 -5.21
N HIS A 86 -7.13 -9.47 -4.29
CA HIS A 86 -8.44 -9.25 -3.69
C HIS A 86 -8.75 -7.76 -3.54
N GLY A 87 -10.00 -7.38 -3.83
CA GLY A 87 -10.49 -6.01 -3.66
C GLY A 87 -11.73 -5.96 -2.78
N ALA A 88 -11.60 -5.39 -1.60
CA ALA A 88 -12.72 -5.08 -0.72
C ALA A 88 -13.28 -3.69 -1.08
N LEU A 89 -14.06 -3.62 -2.15
CA LEU A 89 -14.54 -2.38 -2.78
C LEU A 89 -15.22 -1.41 -1.80
N THR A 90 -16.02 -1.93 -0.87
CA THR A 90 -16.77 -1.10 0.10
C THR A 90 -15.85 -0.47 1.13
N SER A 91 -14.83 -1.20 1.60
CA SER A 91 -13.88 -0.69 2.61
C SER A 91 -12.64 -0.05 1.98
N GLY A 92 -12.43 -0.23 0.68
CA GLY A 92 -11.33 0.38 -0.08
C GLY A 92 -9.96 -0.19 0.23
N PHE A 93 -9.89 -1.50 0.52
CA PHE A 93 -8.63 -2.21 0.65
C PHE A 93 -8.44 -3.14 -0.54
N PHE A 94 -7.27 -3.03 -1.16
CA PHE A 94 -6.93 -3.80 -2.36
C PHE A 94 -5.59 -4.48 -2.16
N THR A 95 -5.53 -5.78 -2.44
CA THR A 95 -4.31 -6.57 -2.33
C THR A 95 -3.95 -7.14 -3.69
N PHE A 96 -2.76 -6.83 -4.16
CA PHE A 96 -2.09 -7.55 -5.25
C PHE A 96 -1.16 -8.59 -4.64
N ARG A 97 -1.18 -9.82 -5.18
CA ARG A 97 -0.41 -10.91 -4.60
C ARG A 97 -0.04 -11.93 -5.68
N ASN A 98 1.17 -12.48 -5.61
CA ASN A 98 1.60 -13.57 -6.49
C ASN A 98 1.79 -14.91 -5.76
N GLY A 99 1.56 -14.95 -4.46
CA GLY A 99 1.70 -16.17 -3.65
C GLY A 99 1.34 -15.94 -2.19
N TRP A 100 1.29 -17.04 -1.43
CA TRP A 100 0.91 -17.05 -0.01
C TRP A 100 2.09 -17.35 0.93
N LYS A 101 3.26 -17.72 0.36
CA LYS A 101 4.45 -18.06 1.13
C LYS A 101 5.37 -16.86 1.33
N GLN A 102 6.38 -17.03 2.17
CA GLN A 102 7.33 -15.97 2.54
C GLN A 102 8.00 -15.29 1.35
N ASP A 103 8.21 -16.00 0.26
CA ASP A 103 8.84 -15.50 -0.96
C ASP A 103 7.90 -14.70 -1.88
N ALA A 104 6.64 -14.53 -1.49
CA ALA A 104 5.65 -13.79 -2.27
C ALA A 104 5.96 -12.30 -2.36
N THR A 105 5.39 -11.68 -3.40
CA THR A 105 5.22 -10.23 -3.54
C THR A 105 3.78 -9.89 -3.19
N VAL A 106 3.57 -8.97 -2.24
CA VAL A 106 2.24 -8.56 -1.79
C VAL A 106 2.21 -7.04 -1.62
N MET A 107 1.36 -6.36 -2.37
CA MET A 107 1.07 -4.94 -2.12
C MET A 107 -0.36 -4.79 -1.61
N VAL A 108 -0.51 -4.11 -0.49
CA VAL A 108 -1.82 -3.72 0.04
C VAL A 108 -1.98 -2.22 -0.12
N VAL A 109 -3.06 -1.79 -0.77
CA VAL A 109 -3.39 -0.38 -1.01
C VAL A 109 -4.62 -0.01 -0.19
N LYS A 110 -4.58 1.14 0.48
CA LYS A 110 -5.71 1.74 1.17
C LYS A 110 -6.24 2.93 0.39
N ALA A 111 -7.47 2.85 -0.09
CA ALA A 111 -8.16 3.90 -0.85
C ALA A 111 -9.68 3.82 -0.61
N GLY A 112 -10.08 3.91 0.65
CA GLY A 112 -11.45 3.68 1.07
C GLY A 112 -12.21 4.95 1.46
N PRO A 113 -13.42 4.76 1.98
CA PRO A 113 -14.20 5.83 2.56
C PRO A 113 -13.50 6.39 3.82
N LYS A 114 -13.92 7.59 4.21
CA LYS A 114 -13.49 8.17 5.48
C LYS A 114 -13.91 7.25 6.62
N GLY A 115 -12.92 6.84 7.41
CA GLY A 115 -13.17 6.23 8.70
C GLY A 115 -13.21 7.29 9.80
N GLU A 116 -13.68 6.90 10.99
CA GLU A 116 -13.73 7.78 12.14
C GLU A 116 -12.61 7.46 13.13
N TRP A 117 -12.53 8.16 14.22
CA TRP A 117 -11.68 7.99 15.42
C TRP A 117 -10.22 7.57 15.18
N HIS A 118 -10.01 6.38 14.62
CA HIS A 118 -8.68 5.79 14.40
C HIS A 118 -8.15 5.98 12.98
N CYS A 119 -8.90 6.64 12.11
CA CYS A 119 -8.46 6.94 10.76
C CYS A 119 -7.40 8.04 10.73
N GLN A 120 -6.47 7.88 9.81
CA GLN A 120 -5.48 8.89 9.48
C GLN A 120 -5.76 9.42 8.06
N PRO A 121 -5.32 10.63 7.71
CA PRO A 121 -5.45 11.18 6.37
C PRO A 121 -4.40 10.56 5.43
N ASP A 122 -4.51 9.26 5.14
CA ASP A 122 -3.52 8.41 4.48
C ASP A 122 -4.01 7.75 3.18
N ASN A 123 -5.16 8.16 2.64
CA ASN A 123 -5.73 7.56 1.44
C ASN A 123 -4.78 7.61 0.24
N GLY A 124 -4.79 6.51 -0.51
CA GLY A 124 -3.87 6.27 -1.60
C GLY A 124 -2.54 5.65 -1.14
N THR A 125 -2.31 5.49 0.18
CA THR A 125 -1.10 4.82 0.69
C THR A 125 -1.09 3.34 0.37
N PHE A 126 0.10 2.74 0.42
CA PHE A 126 0.30 1.31 0.28
C PHE A 126 1.45 0.81 1.16
N GLU A 127 1.44 -0.48 1.43
CA GLU A 127 2.58 -1.24 1.94
C GLU A 127 2.96 -2.33 0.94
N LEU A 128 4.24 -2.66 0.84
CA LEU A 128 4.76 -3.64 -0.11
C LEU A 128 5.66 -4.65 0.60
N TRP A 129 5.20 -5.89 0.65
CA TRP A 129 5.98 -7.06 1.07
C TRP A 129 6.67 -7.72 -0.13
N PHE A 130 7.91 -8.12 0.06
CA PHE A 130 8.65 -8.94 -0.89
C PHE A 130 9.62 -9.87 -0.16
N ASN A 131 9.48 -11.16 -0.42
CA ASN A 131 10.45 -12.20 -0.05
C ASN A 131 10.94 -12.11 1.42
N GLY A 132 10.02 -11.98 2.36
CA GLY A 132 10.33 -11.97 3.80
C GLY A 132 10.49 -10.57 4.42
N ARG A 133 10.31 -9.49 3.67
CA ARG A 133 10.46 -8.12 4.18
C ARG A 133 9.34 -7.21 3.67
N ASN A 134 8.79 -6.39 4.56
CA ASN A 134 7.96 -5.27 4.17
C ASN A 134 8.87 -4.10 3.74
N LEU A 135 8.93 -3.83 2.42
CA LEU A 135 9.82 -2.83 1.83
C LEU A 135 9.32 -1.39 2.03
N PHE A 136 8.00 -1.21 2.15
CA PHE A 136 7.34 0.08 2.36
C PHE A 136 6.35 -0.01 3.52
N PRO A 137 6.82 -0.28 4.76
CA PRO A 137 5.93 -0.31 5.90
C PRO A 137 5.35 1.07 6.16
N ASP A 138 4.12 1.15 6.62
CA ASP A 138 3.54 2.40 7.09
C ASP A 138 4.34 2.99 8.26
N SER A 139 4.18 4.28 8.50
CA SER A 139 4.81 4.95 9.66
C SER A 139 4.28 4.43 10.99
N GLY A 140 3.04 3.92 11.00
CA GLY A 140 2.36 3.47 12.21
C GLY A 140 1.79 4.64 13.02
N SER A 141 1.43 4.37 14.26
CA SER A 141 0.70 5.30 15.12
C SER A 141 1.48 5.83 16.32
N TYR A 142 2.61 5.25 16.66
CA TYR A 142 3.52 5.58 17.76
C TYR A 142 2.88 5.51 19.15
N VAL A 143 1.90 6.37 19.45
CA VAL A 143 1.16 6.41 20.72
C VAL A 143 -0.29 6.83 20.50
N TYR A 144 -1.13 6.66 21.52
CA TYR A 144 -2.50 7.20 21.53
C TYR A 144 -2.62 8.49 22.32
N ALA A 145 -1.84 8.64 23.39
CA ALA A 145 -1.86 9.79 24.28
C ALA A 145 -0.49 10.02 24.93
N GLY A 146 -0.27 11.25 25.42
CA GLY A 146 0.94 11.67 26.10
C GLY A 146 0.91 13.14 26.41
N ASP A 147 2.02 13.68 26.89
CA ASP A 147 2.24 15.11 27.02
C ASP A 147 2.39 15.79 25.63
N ASP A 148 2.53 17.10 25.61
CA ASP A 148 2.58 17.89 24.39
C ASP A 148 3.71 17.46 23.43
N GLU A 149 4.87 17.08 23.96
CA GLU A 149 6.01 16.63 23.13
C GLU A 149 5.74 15.27 22.52
N VAL A 150 5.17 14.34 23.27
CA VAL A 150 4.75 13.05 22.76
C VAL A 150 3.64 13.20 21.72
N MET A 151 2.71 14.15 21.92
CA MET A 151 1.62 14.42 20.96
C MET A 151 2.12 15.09 19.69
N LYS A 152 3.20 15.89 19.71
CA LYS A 152 3.86 16.37 18.48
C LYS A 152 4.36 15.20 17.63
N LEU A 153 4.98 14.20 18.26
CA LEU A 153 5.40 12.97 17.56
C LEU A 153 4.21 12.18 17.05
N ARG A 154 3.17 12.00 17.87
CA ARG A 154 1.92 11.37 17.41
C ARG A 154 1.38 12.04 16.14
N ASN A 155 1.33 13.37 16.10
CA ASN A 155 0.86 14.14 14.97
C ASN A 155 1.78 14.00 13.75
N TRP A 156 3.10 13.86 13.97
CA TRP A 156 4.05 13.57 12.89
C TRP A 156 3.73 12.21 12.22
N PHE A 157 3.48 11.17 13.00
CA PHE A 157 3.16 9.83 12.47
C PHE A 157 1.83 9.82 11.70
N ARG A 158 0.87 10.60 12.12
CA ARG A 158 -0.47 10.68 11.51
C ARG A 158 -0.59 11.59 10.30
N ARG A 159 0.38 12.47 10.05
CA ARG A 159 0.28 13.43 8.94
C ARG A 159 0.38 12.70 7.58
N THR A 160 -0.36 13.19 6.58
CA THR A 160 -0.39 12.61 5.24
C THR A 160 1.01 12.44 4.64
N SER A 161 1.91 13.41 4.85
CA SER A 161 3.27 13.38 4.31
C SER A 161 4.18 12.31 4.97
N SER A 162 3.69 11.56 5.94
CA SER A 162 4.35 10.40 6.55
C SER A 162 3.89 9.07 5.96
N HIS A 163 3.04 9.10 4.93
CA HIS A 163 2.51 7.92 4.22
C HIS A 163 2.92 7.92 2.75
N ASN A 164 2.83 6.75 2.08
CA ASN A 164 3.19 6.56 0.69
C ASN A 164 2.09 7.10 -0.25
N THR A 165 1.84 8.40 -0.20
CA THR A 165 0.80 9.08 -0.98
C THR A 165 1.21 10.50 -1.38
N LEU A 166 0.33 11.16 -2.13
CA LEU A 166 0.57 12.50 -2.66
C LEU A 166 0.03 13.57 -1.70
N THR A 167 0.79 14.65 -1.52
CA THR A 167 0.38 15.84 -0.77
C THR A 167 0.51 17.11 -1.61
N LEU A 168 -0.20 18.16 -1.20
CA LEU A 168 -0.02 19.55 -1.66
C LEU A 168 0.55 20.36 -0.50
N ASP A 169 1.74 20.97 -0.69
CA ASP A 169 2.46 21.75 0.34
C ASP A 169 2.69 20.96 1.65
N GLU A 170 2.83 19.63 1.56
CA GLU A 170 2.94 18.72 2.70
C GLU A 170 1.77 18.76 3.70
N LYS A 171 0.67 19.39 3.36
CA LYS A 171 -0.52 19.49 4.22
C LYS A 171 -1.23 18.16 4.33
N ASN A 172 -2.00 17.98 5.40
CA ASN A 172 -2.88 16.82 5.54
C ASN A 172 -4.01 16.87 4.52
N LEU A 173 -4.44 15.70 4.05
CA LEU A 173 -5.63 15.57 3.21
C LEU A 173 -6.85 16.20 3.90
N GLN A 174 -7.60 17.00 3.16
CA GLN A 174 -8.85 17.60 3.63
C GLN A 174 -10.00 16.57 3.58
N THR A 175 -9.91 15.63 2.65
CA THR A 175 -10.88 14.53 2.55
C THR A 175 -10.17 13.20 2.31
N THR A 176 -10.75 12.13 2.84
CA THR A 176 -10.25 10.76 2.71
C THR A 176 -11.30 9.85 2.04
N GLN A 177 -12.22 10.46 1.27
CA GLN A 177 -13.27 9.75 0.56
C GLN A 177 -12.79 9.37 -0.85
N SER A 178 -12.15 8.21 -0.99
CA SER A 178 -11.74 7.69 -2.30
C SER A 178 -12.87 7.01 -3.04
N VAL A 179 -12.79 7.03 -4.36
CA VAL A 179 -13.67 6.29 -5.27
C VAL A 179 -12.82 5.33 -6.10
N THR A 180 -13.18 4.06 -6.10
CA THR A 180 -12.59 3.06 -7.01
C THR A 180 -13.19 3.23 -8.39
N LYS A 181 -12.35 3.53 -9.37
CA LYS A 181 -12.74 3.72 -10.78
C LYS A 181 -12.62 2.43 -11.56
N LEU A 182 -11.59 1.62 -11.24
CA LEU A 182 -11.33 0.34 -11.89
C LEU A 182 -10.62 -0.59 -10.92
N TRP A 183 -11.05 -1.83 -10.87
CA TRP A 183 -10.36 -2.94 -10.25
C TRP A 183 -10.41 -4.15 -11.16
N ASN A 184 -9.25 -4.59 -11.64
CA ASN A 184 -9.11 -5.83 -12.40
C ASN A 184 -7.93 -6.63 -11.82
N PRO A 185 -8.20 -7.70 -11.05
CA PRO A 185 -7.18 -8.54 -10.42
C PRO A 185 -6.67 -9.67 -11.33
N GLU A 186 -7.08 -9.72 -12.59
CA GLU A 186 -6.83 -10.85 -13.47
C GLU A 186 -5.68 -10.59 -14.45
N GLY A 187 -5.09 -11.69 -14.95
CA GLY A 187 -4.07 -11.64 -16.01
C GLY A 187 -2.69 -11.18 -15.52
N ASN A 188 -1.85 -10.88 -16.52
CA ASN A 188 -0.46 -10.45 -16.29
C ASN A 188 -0.32 -8.93 -16.06
N GLU A 189 -1.41 -8.18 -16.21
CA GLU A 189 -1.46 -6.72 -16.01
C GLU A 189 -2.68 -6.42 -15.12
N GLN A 190 -2.57 -6.78 -13.85
CA GLN A 190 -3.60 -6.44 -12.88
C GLN A 190 -3.59 -4.95 -12.60
N ILE A 191 -4.74 -4.34 -12.38
CA ILE A 191 -4.85 -2.89 -12.22
C ILE A 191 -5.86 -2.47 -11.16
N LEU A 192 -5.48 -1.44 -10.41
CA LEU A 192 -6.36 -0.65 -9.55
C LEU A 192 -6.29 0.81 -9.98
N VAL A 193 -7.43 1.47 -10.15
CA VAL A 193 -7.52 2.92 -10.34
C VAL A 193 -8.43 3.50 -9.28
N THR A 194 -7.91 4.45 -8.50
CA THR A 194 -8.65 5.17 -7.46
C THR A 194 -8.52 6.67 -7.64
N GLU A 195 -9.55 7.40 -7.24
CA GLU A 195 -9.54 8.86 -7.16
C GLU A 195 -9.91 9.30 -5.76
N ASN A 196 -9.18 10.27 -5.23
CA ASN A 196 -9.49 10.93 -3.97
C ASN A 196 -9.44 12.45 -4.15
N PRO A 197 -10.51 13.19 -3.80
CA PRO A 197 -10.50 14.64 -3.85
C PRO A 197 -9.71 15.21 -2.65
N HIS A 198 -8.39 15.06 -2.70
CA HIS A 198 -7.44 15.31 -1.61
C HIS A 198 -7.61 16.69 -0.96
N TYR A 199 -7.75 17.74 -1.80
CA TYR A 199 -7.82 19.15 -1.39
C TYR A 199 -8.88 19.87 -2.22
N GLU A 200 -9.32 21.02 -1.73
CA GLU A 200 -10.11 21.94 -2.55
C GLU A 200 -9.33 22.29 -3.82
N GLY A 201 -9.94 22.06 -4.98
CA GLY A 201 -9.32 22.27 -6.28
C GLY A 201 -8.22 21.27 -6.66
N LEU A 202 -8.04 20.15 -5.94
CA LEU A 202 -7.09 19.13 -6.33
C LEU A 202 -7.58 17.71 -6.02
N LYS A 203 -7.71 16.93 -7.08
CA LYS A 203 -7.97 15.49 -7.04
C LYS A 203 -6.68 14.72 -7.31
N HIS A 204 -6.45 13.64 -6.59
CA HIS A 204 -5.40 12.66 -6.85
C HIS A 204 -6.00 11.41 -7.47
N ARG A 205 -5.60 11.07 -8.70
CA ARG A 205 -5.82 9.76 -9.30
C ARG A 205 -4.55 8.94 -9.16
N ARG A 206 -4.68 7.77 -8.54
CA ARG A 206 -3.60 6.78 -8.45
C ARG A 206 -4.01 5.53 -9.22
N SER A 207 -3.17 5.11 -10.16
CA SER A 207 -3.31 3.86 -10.88
C SER A 207 -2.13 2.95 -10.54
N VAL A 208 -2.41 1.74 -10.09
CA VAL A 208 -1.41 0.74 -9.72
C VAL A 208 -1.51 -0.43 -10.67
N PHE A 209 -0.48 -0.65 -11.47
CA PHE A 209 -0.35 -1.85 -12.30
C PHE A 209 0.58 -2.85 -11.60
N PHE A 210 0.13 -4.10 -11.45
CA PHE A 210 0.97 -5.22 -11.05
C PHE A 210 1.30 -6.03 -12.31
N VAL A 211 2.51 -5.85 -12.79
CA VAL A 211 2.95 -6.31 -14.10
C VAL A 211 3.67 -7.65 -13.98
N ASP A 212 3.23 -8.65 -14.76
CA ASP A 212 3.75 -10.02 -14.76
C ASP A 212 3.81 -10.64 -13.36
N GLN A 213 2.96 -10.17 -12.44
CA GLN A 213 2.96 -10.54 -11.02
C GLN A 213 4.37 -10.43 -10.37
N SER A 214 5.15 -9.46 -10.80
CA SER A 214 6.57 -9.33 -10.47
C SER A 214 6.97 -7.94 -9.99
N TYR A 215 6.51 -6.89 -10.64
CA TYR A 215 6.84 -5.50 -10.30
C TYR A 215 5.64 -4.58 -10.45
N PHE A 216 5.74 -3.40 -9.85
CA PHE A 216 4.67 -2.42 -9.87
C PHE A 216 5.02 -1.21 -10.71
N VAL A 217 4.02 -0.69 -11.43
CA VAL A 217 4.07 0.61 -12.06
C VAL A 217 2.92 1.44 -11.50
N ILE A 218 3.25 2.54 -10.83
CA ILE A 218 2.28 3.43 -10.22
C ILE A 218 2.25 4.72 -11.04
N VAL A 219 1.05 5.12 -11.45
CA VAL A 219 0.80 6.41 -12.10
C VAL A 219 0.04 7.29 -11.13
N ASP A 220 0.63 8.42 -10.79
CA ASP A 220 0.03 9.44 -9.92
C ASP A 220 -0.26 10.70 -10.70
N GLU A 221 -1.49 11.17 -10.67
CA GLU A 221 -1.96 12.34 -11.38
C GLU A 221 -2.66 13.30 -10.40
N ALA A 222 -2.07 14.47 -10.18
CA ALA A 222 -2.63 15.55 -9.37
C ALA A 222 -3.36 16.52 -10.31
N VAL A 223 -4.69 16.52 -10.26
CA VAL A 223 -5.57 17.17 -11.24
C VAL A 223 -6.40 18.24 -10.57
N GLY A 224 -6.54 19.40 -11.21
CA GLY A 224 -7.33 20.53 -10.73
C GLY A 224 -6.59 21.86 -10.85
N ASP A 225 -7.14 22.91 -10.29
CA ASP A 225 -6.65 24.30 -10.40
C ASP A 225 -5.90 24.79 -9.15
N ALA A 226 -5.89 24.00 -8.06
CA ALA A 226 -5.08 24.31 -6.88
C ALA A 226 -3.60 24.46 -7.26
N LYS A 227 -2.94 25.44 -6.64
CA LYS A 227 -1.53 25.77 -6.82
C LYS A 227 -0.74 25.45 -5.58
N GLY A 228 0.53 25.13 -5.73
CA GLY A 228 1.42 24.76 -4.64
C GLY A 228 2.43 23.72 -5.07
N THR A 229 3.21 23.19 -4.14
CA THR A 229 4.13 22.10 -4.40
C THR A 229 3.42 20.78 -4.23
N VAL A 230 3.33 20.00 -5.31
CA VAL A 230 2.84 18.61 -5.26
C VAL A 230 4.01 17.73 -4.83
N ASN A 231 3.86 17.02 -3.71
CA ASN A 231 4.87 16.13 -3.14
C ASN A 231 4.39 14.68 -3.23
N LEU A 232 5.09 13.86 -3.98
CA LEU A 232 4.84 12.42 -4.03
C LEU A 232 5.79 11.72 -3.06
N ASN A 233 5.24 11.19 -1.96
CA ASN A 233 6.02 10.71 -0.83
C ASN A 233 6.22 9.19 -0.87
N TYR A 234 7.45 8.74 -0.53
CA TYR A 234 7.80 7.34 -0.36
C TYR A 234 8.64 7.13 0.89
N HIS A 235 8.27 6.12 1.67
CA HIS A 235 8.88 5.78 2.95
C HIS A 235 9.31 4.30 2.92
N LEU A 236 10.63 4.08 2.92
CA LEU A 236 11.19 2.74 2.84
C LEU A 236 11.29 2.12 4.24
N CYS A 237 11.49 0.81 4.33
CA CYS A 237 11.84 0.18 5.59
C CYS A 237 13.28 0.57 6.04
N GLU A 238 13.61 0.21 7.25
CA GLU A 238 14.92 0.43 7.84
C GLU A 238 16.01 -0.32 7.07
N GLY A 239 17.19 0.26 6.96
CA GLY A 239 18.36 -0.33 6.32
C GLY A 239 19.01 0.59 5.30
N THR A 240 20.02 0.10 4.60
CA THR A 240 20.80 0.88 3.66
C THR A 240 20.05 1.12 2.34
N VAL A 241 19.91 2.39 1.99
CA VAL A 241 19.32 2.85 0.72
C VAL A 241 20.31 3.78 0.05
N ASN A 242 20.62 3.52 -1.22
CA ASN A 242 21.36 4.44 -2.08
C ASN A 242 20.38 5.35 -2.80
N VAL A 243 20.58 6.66 -2.66
CA VAL A 243 19.74 7.71 -3.22
C VAL A 243 20.50 8.42 -4.33
N ASP A 244 19.96 8.38 -5.55
CA ASP A 244 20.43 9.19 -6.69
C ASP A 244 19.36 10.25 -6.99
N ASP A 245 19.54 11.44 -6.43
CA ASP A 245 18.60 12.55 -6.53
C ASP A 245 18.50 13.11 -7.97
N LYS A 246 19.55 12.97 -8.77
CA LYS A 246 19.60 13.48 -10.16
C LYS A 246 18.78 12.60 -11.10
N SER A 247 18.84 11.28 -10.91
CA SER A 247 18.13 10.31 -11.73
C SER A 247 16.79 9.89 -11.13
N HIS A 248 16.44 10.41 -9.94
CA HIS A 248 15.24 10.04 -9.17
C HIS A 248 15.18 8.54 -8.89
N ILE A 249 16.32 7.95 -8.47
CA ILE A 249 16.46 6.52 -8.22
C ILE A 249 16.74 6.26 -6.74
N LEU A 250 16.07 5.24 -6.21
CA LEU A 250 16.38 4.61 -4.93
C LEU A 250 16.72 3.14 -5.19
N THR A 251 17.84 2.67 -4.65
CA THR A 251 18.18 1.24 -4.63
C THR A 251 18.51 0.81 -3.22
N THR A 252 17.96 -0.31 -2.81
CA THR A 252 18.23 -0.84 -1.47
C THR A 252 19.43 -1.78 -1.50
N ALA A 253 20.14 -1.83 -0.37
CA ALA A 253 21.21 -2.77 -0.09
C ALA A 253 20.96 -3.38 1.30
N TYR A 254 19.78 -3.99 1.44
CA TYR A 254 19.41 -4.65 2.69
C TYR A 254 20.08 -6.01 2.81
N ASP A 255 20.34 -6.41 4.05
CA ASP A 255 20.78 -7.77 4.32
C ASP A 255 19.74 -8.78 3.85
N GLY A 256 20.22 -9.85 3.25
CA GLY A 256 19.36 -10.88 2.66
C GLY A 256 18.94 -10.59 1.22
N SER A 257 17.92 -11.31 0.75
CA SER A 257 17.49 -11.30 -0.66
C SER A 257 16.16 -10.55 -0.89
N SER A 258 15.91 -9.49 -0.11
CA SER A 258 14.67 -8.71 -0.19
C SER A 258 14.97 -7.25 -0.49
N ASN A 259 15.39 -6.98 -1.73
CA ASN A 259 15.80 -5.67 -2.18
C ASN A 259 14.86 -5.10 -3.25
N MET A 260 15.05 -3.84 -3.61
CA MET A 260 14.28 -3.20 -4.68
C MET A 260 15.01 -2.04 -5.33
N LYS A 261 14.59 -1.69 -6.54
CA LYS A 261 14.85 -0.41 -7.18
C LYS A 261 13.51 0.32 -7.37
N LEU A 262 13.48 1.59 -6.97
CA LEU A 262 12.43 2.53 -7.31
C LEU A 262 13.01 3.60 -8.23
N GLN A 263 12.30 3.95 -9.30
CA GLN A 263 12.60 5.13 -10.11
C GLN A 263 11.32 5.89 -10.44
N CYS A 264 11.34 7.19 -10.20
CA CYS A 264 10.22 8.09 -10.49
C CYS A 264 10.53 8.93 -11.74
N PHE A 265 9.58 8.98 -12.66
CA PHE A 265 9.57 9.77 -13.87
C PHE A 265 8.45 10.80 -13.78
N ALA A 266 8.80 12.06 -13.60
CA ALA A 266 7.83 13.14 -13.62
C ALA A 266 7.75 13.73 -15.04
N GLU A 267 6.55 14.08 -15.49
CA GLU A 267 6.37 14.74 -16.80
C GLU A 267 6.88 16.19 -16.77
N LYS A 268 6.71 16.88 -15.66
CA LYS A 268 7.29 18.22 -15.40
C LYS A 268 8.60 18.09 -14.63
N LYS A 269 9.40 19.15 -14.62
CA LYS A 269 10.64 19.19 -13.84
C LYS A 269 10.33 18.92 -12.36
N ALA A 270 10.85 17.84 -11.84
CA ALA A 270 10.77 17.47 -10.44
C ALA A 270 12.13 17.62 -9.74
N SER A 271 12.10 17.79 -8.42
CA SER A 271 13.24 17.59 -7.55
C SER A 271 12.96 16.43 -6.61
N MET A 272 13.97 15.62 -6.30
CA MET A 272 13.88 14.63 -5.23
C MET A 272 14.49 15.21 -3.96
N ARG A 273 13.80 15.05 -2.85
CA ARG A 273 14.23 15.57 -1.55
C ARG A 273 14.17 14.46 -0.50
N GLU A 274 15.26 14.22 0.19
CA GLU A 274 15.25 13.41 1.40
C GLU A 274 14.51 14.13 2.53
N LYS A 275 13.77 13.38 3.31
CA LYS A 275 12.90 13.88 4.39
C LYS A 275 13.21 13.19 5.70
N GLU A 276 12.81 13.81 6.80
CA GLU A 276 12.72 13.12 8.07
C GLU A 276 11.80 11.91 7.94
N GLY A 277 12.26 10.72 8.33
CA GLY A 277 11.54 9.47 8.25
C GLY A 277 11.65 8.63 9.50
N TRP A 278 10.50 8.21 10.03
CA TRP A 278 10.39 7.34 11.19
C TRP A 278 9.38 6.22 10.92
N ARG A 279 9.62 5.08 11.54
CA ARG A 279 8.66 3.99 11.65
C ARG A 279 8.45 3.64 13.12
N SER A 280 7.20 3.50 13.54
CA SER A 280 6.85 3.00 14.85
C SER A 280 6.64 1.49 14.80
N THR A 281 7.55 0.75 15.38
CA THR A 281 7.51 -0.73 15.41
C THR A 281 6.78 -1.28 16.62
N ALA A 282 6.61 -0.45 17.66
CA ALA A 282 5.87 -0.76 18.88
C ALA A 282 5.46 0.54 19.60
N TYR A 283 4.61 0.42 20.61
CA TYR A 283 4.18 1.57 21.41
C TYR A 283 5.38 2.32 22.01
N ARG A 284 5.50 3.61 21.71
CA ARG A 284 6.63 4.50 22.09
C ARG A 284 8.01 4.09 21.53
N VAL A 285 8.04 3.21 20.55
CA VAL A 285 9.27 2.85 19.84
C VAL A 285 9.24 3.43 18.45
N ARG A 286 10.31 4.10 18.04
CA ARG A 286 10.50 4.56 16.66
C ARG A 286 11.91 4.30 16.20
N VAL A 287 12.05 3.99 14.92
CA VAL A 287 13.32 3.77 14.25
C VAL A 287 13.43 4.71 13.05
N PRO A 288 14.63 5.24 12.75
CA PRO A 288 14.81 6.07 11.56
C PRO A 288 14.76 5.22 10.29
N ARG A 289 14.28 5.82 9.20
CA ARG A 289 14.23 5.19 7.89
C ARG A 289 14.43 6.20 6.77
N THR A 290 14.82 5.75 5.59
CA THR A 290 14.88 6.59 4.40
C THR A 290 13.47 6.97 3.97
N SER A 291 13.27 8.26 3.80
CA SER A 291 12.03 8.87 3.30
C SER A 291 12.36 9.92 2.27
N VAL A 292 11.64 9.92 1.16
CA VAL A 292 11.86 10.89 0.08
C VAL A 292 10.53 11.46 -0.42
N SER A 293 10.60 12.63 -1.04
CA SER A 293 9.51 13.16 -1.86
C SER A 293 10.02 13.56 -3.24
N PHE A 294 9.17 13.38 -4.26
CA PHE A 294 9.35 13.93 -5.59
C PHE A 294 8.45 15.14 -5.73
N ASP A 295 9.05 16.32 -5.79
CA ASP A 295 8.37 17.60 -5.65
C ASP A 295 8.26 18.30 -7.00
N VAL A 296 7.07 18.75 -7.37
CA VAL A 296 6.78 19.53 -8.58
C VAL A 296 5.93 20.75 -8.23
N ASP A 297 6.38 21.93 -8.62
CA ASP A 297 5.60 23.16 -8.49
C ASP A 297 4.46 23.19 -9.51
N LYS A 298 3.22 23.09 -9.00
CA LYS A 298 1.99 23.23 -9.78
C LYS A 298 1.54 24.70 -9.77
N LYS A 299 1.64 25.35 -10.95
CA LYS A 299 1.39 26.81 -11.10
C LYS A 299 0.06 27.13 -11.78
N ASP A 300 -0.56 26.17 -12.40
CA ASP A 300 -1.74 26.30 -13.25
C ASP A 300 -2.66 25.09 -13.13
N SER A 301 -3.70 25.00 -13.97
CA SER A 301 -4.65 23.88 -14.03
C SER A 301 -4.10 22.62 -14.72
N GLU A 302 -2.90 22.66 -15.32
CA GLU A 302 -2.33 21.45 -15.90
C GLU A 302 -2.02 20.43 -14.81
N ALA A 303 -2.34 19.16 -15.08
CA ALA A 303 -2.05 18.07 -14.17
C ALA A 303 -0.53 17.93 -13.93
N VAL A 304 -0.17 17.56 -12.71
CA VAL A 304 1.17 17.08 -12.37
C VAL A 304 1.10 15.57 -12.39
N ARG A 305 1.94 14.93 -13.23
CA ARG A 305 1.87 13.50 -13.48
C ARG A 305 3.21 12.83 -13.25
N TYR A 306 3.17 11.66 -12.59
CA TYR A 306 4.34 10.83 -12.30
C TYR A 306 4.09 9.39 -12.76
N ILE A 307 5.16 8.72 -13.16
CA ILE A 307 5.21 7.26 -13.35
C ILE A 307 6.32 6.76 -12.43
N THR A 308 5.98 5.89 -11.49
CA THR A 308 6.96 5.27 -10.59
C THR A 308 7.02 3.78 -10.86
N ILE A 309 8.23 3.27 -11.15
CA ILE A 309 8.46 1.83 -11.28
C ILE A 309 9.10 1.34 -9.98
N ILE A 310 8.48 0.37 -9.32
CA ILE A 310 8.99 -0.31 -8.13
C ILE A 310 9.27 -1.77 -8.52
N TYR A 311 10.56 -2.12 -8.52
CA TYR A 311 11.03 -3.43 -8.96
C TYR A 311 11.70 -4.18 -7.80
N PRO A 312 10.95 -5.07 -7.12
CA PRO A 312 11.52 -5.95 -6.11
C PRO A 312 12.51 -6.93 -6.74
N SER A 313 13.61 -7.25 -6.05
CA SER A 313 14.64 -8.16 -6.53
C SER A 313 15.30 -8.92 -5.39
N LYS A 314 15.55 -10.20 -5.61
CA LYS A 314 16.38 -11.02 -4.72
C LYS A 314 17.87 -10.68 -4.82
N ASN A 315 18.28 -9.94 -5.85
CA ASN A 315 19.66 -9.54 -6.10
C ASN A 315 19.79 -8.01 -5.99
N ALA A 316 20.55 -7.53 -5.01
CA ALA A 316 20.85 -6.10 -4.85
C ALA A 316 22.03 -5.60 -5.72
N ALA A 317 22.84 -6.50 -6.27
CA ALA A 317 24.04 -6.11 -7.03
C ALA A 317 23.71 -5.64 -8.47
N SER A 318 22.52 -5.99 -8.98
CA SER A 318 22.14 -5.67 -10.36
C SER A 318 20.63 -5.42 -10.45
N PHE A 319 20.26 -4.20 -10.79
CA PHE A 319 18.87 -3.84 -11.11
C PHE A 319 18.75 -3.47 -12.59
N PRO A 320 17.64 -3.77 -13.24
CA PRO A 320 17.41 -3.39 -14.63
C PRO A 320 17.35 -1.88 -14.82
N ALA A 321 17.69 -1.42 -16.04
CA ALA A 321 17.51 -0.04 -16.44
C ALA A 321 16.03 0.23 -16.76
N PHE A 322 15.51 1.39 -16.31
CA PHE A 322 14.13 1.80 -16.59
C PHE A 322 14.06 3.01 -17.49
N LYS A 323 12.99 3.06 -18.30
CA LYS A 323 12.49 4.27 -18.95
C LYS A 323 10.96 4.26 -18.84
N ALA A 324 10.36 5.43 -18.71
CA ALA A 324 8.90 5.56 -18.75
C ALA A 324 8.51 6.93 -19.32
N LYS A 325 7.36 6.97 -19.99
CA LYS A 325 6.77 8.20 -20.52
C LYS A 325 5.27 8.04 -20.68
N PHE A 326 4.56 9.14 -20.55
CA PHE A 326 3.16 9.23 -20.97
C PHE A 326 3.05 9.23 -22.50
N LEU A 327 2.06 8.54 -23.01
CA LEU A 327 1.67 8.57 -24.43
C LEU A 327 0.46 9.50 -24.65
N ASN A 328 -0.39 9.72 -23.63
CA ASN A 328 -1.36 10.82 -23.62
C ASN A 328 -0.60 12.15 -23.43
N LYS A 329 -0.77 13.11 -24.34
CA LYS A 329 -0.12 14.43 -24.24
C LYS A 329 -0.58 15.24 -23.01
N LYS A 330 -1.78 14.99 -22.51
CA LYS A 330 -2.39 15.64 -21.33
C LYS A 330 -3.11 14.60 -20.50
N PHE A 331 -3.50 14.99 -19.29
CA PHE A 331 -4.42 14.22 -18.49
C PHE A 331 -5.70 13.90 -19.28
N ASP A 332 -6.18 12.66 -19.16
CA ASP A 332 -7.42 12.17 -19.76
C ASP A 332 -8.32 11.59 -18.68
N GLU A 333 -9.52 12.14 -18.53
CA GLU A 333 -10.51 11.66 -17.55
C GLU A 333 -10.87 10.19 -17.77
N ASN A 334 -10.81 9.71 -19.03
CA ASN A 334 -11.26 8.38 -19.42
C ASN A 334 -10.16 7.31 -19.33
N GLY A 335 -8.94 7.67 -18.97
CA GLY A 335 -7.89 6.65 -18.85
C GLY A 335 -6.48 7.18 -18.88
N VAL A 336 -5.55 6.25 -18.92
CA VAL A 336 -4.11 6.54 -19.08
C VAL A 336 -3.51 5.61 -20.11
N LYS A 337 -2.49 6.11 -20.80
CA LYS A 337 -1.65 5.32 -21.68
C LYS A 337 -0.21 5.72 -21.49
N ILE A 338 0.64 4.75 -21.11
CA ILE A 338 2.08 4.94 -20.86
C ILE A 338 2.90 3.91 -21.63
N GLU A 339 4.15 4.26 -21.93
CA GLU A 339 5.17 3.32 -22.37
C GLU A 339 6.22 3.21 -21.27
N ILE A 340 6.53 1.99 -20.87
CA ILE A 340 7.65 1.68 -19.99
C ILE A 340 8.68 0.83 -20.72
N SER A 341 9.92 0.85 -20.25
CA SER A 341 10.97 -0.08 -20.66
C SER A 341 11.70 -0.58 -19.43
N VAL A 342 11.79 -1.89 -19.28
CA VAL A 342 12.55 -2.57 -18.26
C VAL A 342 13.65 -3.37 -18.97
N ASP A 343 14.88 -3.00 -18.73
CA ASP A 343 16.08 -3.60 -19.37
C ASP A 343 15.99 -3.70 -20.90
N GLY A 344 15.52 -2.61 -21.53
CA GLY A 344 15.35 -2.49 -22.98
C GLY A 344 14.04 -3.10 -23.53
N LYS A 345 13.35 -3.93 -22.77
CA LYS A 345 12.06 -4.51 -23.17
C LYS A 345 10.96 -3.47 -22.98
N LYS A 346 10.35 -3.03 -24.08
CA LYS A 346 9.27 -2.04 -24.08
C LYS A 346 7.92 -2.70 -23.88
N ARG A 347 7.04 -2.01 -23.14
CA ARG A 347 5.65 -2.39 -22.93
C ARG A 347 4.76 -1.14 -22.86
N GLN A 348 3.59 -1.19 -23.44
CA GLN A 348 2.56 -0.20 -23.20
C GLN A 348 1.60 -0.72 -22.12
N LEU A 349 1.29 0.13 -21.15
CA LEU A 349 0.28 -0.10 -20.13
C LEU A 349 -0.81 0.95 -20.34
N GLU A 350 -2.05 0.51 -20.35
CA GLU A 350 -3.19 1.40 -20.55
C GLU A 350 -4.46 0.88 -19.87
N TYR A 351 -5.33 1.81 -19.54
CA TYR A 351 -6.72 1.48 -19.19
C TYR A 351 -7.67 2.54 -19.75
N LYS A 352 -8.95 2.16 -19.84
CA LYS A 352 -10.10 3.04 -20.10
C LYS A 352 -11.12 2.84 -18.98
N LEU A 353 -11.68 3.95 -18.48
CA LEU A 353 -12.72 4.01 -17.45
C LEU A 353 -14.11 3.94 -18.07
#